data_4b39c12e863201ac096de83fc290b858
#
_entry.id   4b39c12e863201ac096de83fc290b858
#
_cell.length_a   1.000
_cell.length_b   1.000
_cell.length_c   1.000
_cell.angle_alpha   90.00
_cell.angle_beta   90.00
_cell.angle_gamma   90.00
#
_symmetry.space_group_name_H-M   'P 1'
#
loop_
_entity.id
_entity.type
_entity.pdbx_description
1 polymer ?
#
loop_
_entity_poly.entity_id
_entity_poly.type
_entity_poly.pdbx_seq_one_letter_code
_entity_poly.pdbx_strand_id
1 'polypeptide(L)'
;SQPWKAQYWLREVMERMYNANPDGYCGDEDNGQTSAWYVFSALGFYPVCPGTDQYVLGAPLFRSVRLHLENGKTVTIEAPENSRANRYVQKLTVDGVDYTRNYLTHGQLMNGSSLRFTMDNVPNKQRGAGEEDAPYSFSKTLKKKK
;
A
#
# COMPACT_ATOMS: atom_id res chain seq x y z
N SER A 1 -13.58 -6.65 5.27
CA SER A 1 -12.55 -5.63 5.57
C SER A 1 -13.02 -4.21 5.25
N GLN A 2 -12.25 -3.20 5.66
CA GLN A 2 -12.56 -1.78 5.41
C GLN A 2 -11.29 -1.06 4.93
N PRO A 3 -10.77 -1.38 3.74
CA PRO A 3 -9.49 -0.86 3.26
C PRO A 3 -9.49 0.66 3.09
N TRP A 4 -10.64 1.28 2.79
CA TRP A 4 -10.77 2.73 2.68
C TRP A 4 -10.41 3.49 3.97
N LYS A 5 -10.61 2.90 5.15
CA LYS A 5 -10.16 3.50 6.42
C LYS A 5 -8.64 3.51 6.53
N ALA A 6 -7.97 2.42 6.13
CA ALA A 6 -6.52 2.38 6.10
C ALA A 6 -5.94 3.42 5.12
N GLN A 7 -6.53 3.56 3.93
CA GLN A 7 -6.14 4.57 2.94
C GLN A 7 -6.20 5.99 3.53
N TYR A 8 -7.28 6.31 4.24
CA TYR A 8 -7.43 7.60 4.91
C TYR A 8 -6.33 7.82 5.95
N TRP A 9 -6.19 6.90 6.91
CA TRP A 9 -5.27 7.11 8.03
C TRP A 9 -3.81 7.08 7.62
N LEU A 10 -3.42 6.24 6.67
CA LEU A 10 -2.06 6.23 6.12
C LEU A 10 -1.68 7.60 5.52
N ARG A 11 -2.59 8.20 4.74
CA ARG A 11 -2.37 9.53 4.18
C ARG A 11 -2.33 10.62 5.25
N GLU A 12 -3.20 10.57 6.25
CA GLU A 12 -3.17 11.51 7.38
C GLU A 12 -1.84 11.42 8.17
N VAL A 13 -1.35 10.22 8.45
CA VAL A 13 -0.07 10.02 9.15
C VAL A 13 1.09 10.57 8.30
N MET A 14 1.19 10.19 7.03
CA MET A 14 2.26 10.69 6.15
C MET A 14 2.27 12.22 6.02
N GLU A 15 1.09 12.85 5.96
CA GLU A 15 0.96 14.29 5.76
C GLU A 15 1.18 15.11 7.04
N ARG A 16 0.82 14.56 8.21
CA ARG A 16 0.83 15.32 9.48
C ARG A 16 1.99 15.00 10.39
N MET A 17 2.55 13.80 10.30
CA MET A 17 3.54 13.30 11.25
C MET A 17 4.93 13.18 10.64
N TYR A 18 5.07 13.51 9.36
CA TYR A 18 6.35 13.53 8.65
C TYR A 18 6.53 14.86 7.92
N ASN A 19 7.77 15.38 7.94
CA ASN A 19 8.13 16.58 7.19
C ASN A 19 9.63 16.56 6.83
N ALA A 20 10.08 17.50 6.02
CA ALA A 20 11.46 17.56 5.51
C ALA A 20 12.43 18.30 6.43
N ASN A 21 12.09 18.56 7.69
CA ASN A 21 12.98 19.19 8.66
C ASN A 21 13.87 18.14 9.36
N PRO A 22 14.97 18.54 10.02
CA PRO A 22 15.84 17.61 10.75
C PRO A 22 15.13 16.78 11.84
N ASP A 23 14.04 17.29 12.40
CA ASP A 23 13.16 16.65 13.39
C ASP A 23 11.89 16.08 12.78
N GLY A 24 11.92 15.75 11.47
CA GLY A 24 10.76 15.44 10.65
C GLY A 24 10.10 14.08 10.86
N TYR A 25 10.52 13.29 11.84
CA TYR A 25 9.89 12.01 12.21
C TYR A 25 8.98 12.15 13.42
N CYS A 26 7.93 11.34 13.47
CA CYS A 26 6.98 11.31 14.59
C CYS A 26 7.46 10.52 15.82
N GLY A 27 8.74 10.22 15.92
CA GLY A 27 9.37 9.46 16.99
C GLY A 27 10.81 9.10 16.62
N ASP A 28 11.38 8.12 17.28
CA ASP A 28 12.71 7.63 16.99
C ASP A 28 12.75 6.92 15.64
N GLU A 29 13.91 6.96 14.98
CA GLU A 29 14.09 6.32 13.65
C GLU A 29 14.06 4.79 13.72
N ASP A 30 14.43 4.19 14.87
CA ASP A 30 14.40 2.75 15.12
C ASP A 30 15.17 1.93 14.05
N ASN A 31 16.42 2.30 13.83
CA ASN A 31 17.32 1.63 12.87
C ASN A 31 16.80 1.60 11.42
N GLY A 32 16.14 2.67 10.98
CA GLY A 32 15.62 2.79 9.61
C GLY A 32 14.17 2.33 9.43
N GLN A 33 13.52 1.85 10.50
CA GLN A 33 12.15 1.35 10.41
C GLN A 33 11.16 2.48 10.09
N THR A 34 11.33 3.65 10.69
CA THR A 34 10.44 4.81 10.49
C THR A 34 10.57 5.37 9.07
N SER A 35 11.79 5.52 8.55
CA SER A 35 12.04 5.89 7.15
C SER A 35 11.47 4.86 6.18
N ALA A 36 11.71 3.58 6.42
CA ALA A 36 11.21 2.49 5.57
C ALA A 36 9.68 2.49 5.53
N TRP A 37 9.02 2.70 6.67
CA TRP A 37 7.56 2.79 6.73
C TRP A 37 7.04 3.92 5.84
N TYR A 38 7.64 5.12 5.90
CA TYR A 38 7.23 6.24 5.07
C TYR A 38 7.42 5.95 3.58
N VAL A 39 8.60 5.45 3.19
CA VAL A 39 8.90 5.15 1.78
C VAL A 39 7.94 4.12 1.21
N PHE A 40 7.77 2.98 1.87
CA PHE A 40 6.84 1.94 1.41
C PHE A 40 5.39 2.42 1.40
N SER A 41 4.96 3.13 2.43
CA SER A 41 3.59 3.69 2.48
C SER A 41 3.36 4.70 1.36
N ALA A 42 4.36 5.52 1.02
CA ALA A 42 4.30 6.46 -0.11
C ALA A 42 4.23 5.76 -1.47
N LEU A 43 4.82 4.56 -1.60
CA LEU A 43 4.66 3.68 -2.78
C LEU A 43 3.26 3.07 -2.86
N GLY A 44 2.52 3.01 -1.75
CA GLY A 44 1.16 2.50 -1.67
C GLY A 44 1.03 1.09 -1.10
N PHE A 45 2.08 0.52 -0.48
CA PHE A 45 2.03 -0.80 0.16
C PHE A 45 3.07 -0.91 1.29
N TYR A 46 2.87 -1.86 2.22
CA TYR A 46 3.79 -2.08 3.34
C TYR A 46 3.78 -3.56 3.78
N PRO A 47 4.93 -4.17 4.14
CA PRO A 47 5.02 -5.54 4.66
C PRO A 47 4.61 -5.58 6.13
N VAL A 48 3.31 -5.58 6.41
CA VAL A 48 2.75 -5.47 7.78
C VAL A 48 3.05 -6.70 8.65
N CYS A 49 3.05 -7.90 8.06
CA CYS A 49 3.20 -9.14 8.79
C CYS A 49 4.52 -9.83 8.44
N PRO A 50 5.55 -9.78 9.30
CA PRO A 50 6.81 -10.49 9.09
C PRO A 50 6.58 -12.00 8.91
N GLY A 51 7.38 -12.63 8.04
CA GLY A 51 7.29 -14.07 7.75
C GLY A 51 6.21 -14.45 6.74
N THR A 52 5.51 -13.47 6.15
CA THR A 52 4.68 -13.68 4.96
C THR A 52 5.30 -13.00 3.74
N ASP A 53 4.89 -13.43 2.56
CA ASP A 53 5.30 -12.82 1.29
C ASP A 53 4.39 -11.65 0.87
N GLN A 54 3.53 -11.17 1.76
CA GLN A 54 2.48 -10.19 1.44
C GLN A 54 2.83 -8.77 1.85
N TYR A 55 2.56 -7.83 0.95
CA TYR A 55 2.58 -6.40 1.17
C TYR A 55 1.15 -5.87 1.17
N VAL A 56 0.70 -5.34 2.29
CA VAL A 56 -0.65 -4.79 2.42
C VAL A 56 -0.77 -3.48 1.67
N LEU A 57 -1.81 -3.34 0.86
CA LEU A 57 -2.07 -2.14 0.07
C LEU A 57 -2.65 -1.02 0.93
N GLY A 58 -2.11 0.18 0.72
CA GLY A 58 -2.62 1.45 1.21
C GLY A 58 -3.13 2.32 0.08
N ALA A 59 -2.69 3.58 0.06
CA ALA A 59 -2.95 4.52 -1.01
C ALA A 59 -1.63 5.22 -1.38
N PRO A 60 -1.20 5.18 -2.65
CA PRO A 60 0.05 5.80 -3.07
C PRO A 60 0.04 7.31 -2.81
N LEU A 61 1.21 7.88 -2.50
CA LEU A 61 1.40 9.32 -2.31
C LEU A 61 1.70 10.03 -3.63
N PHE A 62 2.36 9.36 -4.56
CA PHE A 62 2.81 9.92 -5.83
C PHE A 62 1.88 9.56 -6.98
N ARG A 63 1.89 10.36 -8.05
CA ARG A 63 1.14 10.08 -9.28
C ARG A 63 1.81 9.04 -10.17
N SER A 64 3.13 8.95 -10.12
CA SER A 64 3.90 7.96 -10.86
C SER A 64 5.21 7.65 -10.14
N VAL A 65 5.53 6.37 -10.03
CA VAL A 65 6.80 5.86 -9.51
C VAL A 65 7.29 4.72 -10.37
N ARG A 66 8.59 4.63 -10.58
CA ARG A 66 9.26 3.49 -11.19
C ARG A 66 10.34 2.97 -10.25
N LEU A 67 10.25 1.68 -9.92
CA LEU A 67 11.24 1.00 -9.11
C LEU A 67 12.06 0.08 -10.02
N HIS A 68 13.32 0.38 -10.17
CA HIS A 68 14.27 -0.48 -10.89
C HIS A 68 14.82 -1.53 -9.92
N LEU A 69 14.49 -2.79 -10.19
CA LEU A 69 14.88 -3.90 -9.34
C LEU A 69 16.28 -4.42 -9.74
N GLU A 70 16.98 -5.02 -8.78
CA GLU A 70 18.32 -5.60 -9.02
C GLU A 70 18.31 -6.71 -10.10
N ASN A 71 17.19 -7.40 -10.27
CA ASN A 71 17.02 -8.41 -11.31
C ASN A 71 16.76 -7.82 -12.72
N GLY A 72 16.91 -6.51 -12.90
CA GLY A 72 16.72 -5.79 -14.17
C GLY A 72 15.26 -5.50 -14.53
N LYS A 73 14.29 -5.96 -13.74
CA LYS A 73 12.87 -5.67 -13.96
C LYS A 73 12.48 -4.32 -13.35
N THR A 74 11.31 -3.80 -13.74
CA THR A 74 10.80 -2.52 -13.25
C THR A 74 9.38 -2.70 -12.73
N VAL A 75 9.10 -2.26 -11.51
CA VAL A 75 7.73 -2.06 -11.01
C VAL A 75 7.30 -0.65 -11.33
N THR A 76 6.17 -0.51 -12.00
CA THR A 76 5.57 0.80 -12.30
C THR A 76 4.33 0.98 -11.44
N ILE A 77 4.22 2.12 -10.77
CA ILE A 77 3.08 2.49 -9.94
C ILE A 77 2.51 3.78 -10.49
N GLU A 78 1.28 3.76 -10.95
CA GLU A 78 0.60 4.92 -11.51
C GLU A 78 -0.69 5.22 -10.76
N ALA A 79 -0.90 6.49 -10.42
CA ALA A 79 -2.11 7.02 -9.79
C ALA A 79 -2.33 8.46 -10.31
N PRO A 80 -2.69 8.64 -11.59
CA PRO A 80 -2.69 9.95 -12.24
C PRO A 80 -3.64 10.97 -11.61
N GLU A 81 -4.78 10.51 -11.06
CA GLU A 81 -5.76 11.36 -10.38
C GLU A 81 -5.41 11.63 -8.91
N ASN A 82 -4.31 11.06 -8.39
CA ASN A 82 -3.92 11.19 -7.00
C ASN A 82 -3.65 12.65 -6.61
N SER A 83 -4.20 13.05 -5.49
CA SER A 83 -4.00 14.36 -4.88
C SER A 83 -4.24 14.25 -3.37
N ARG A 84 -4.11 15.37 -2.64
CA ARG A 84 -4.47 15.38 -1.21
C ARG A 84 -5.94 15.04 -0.99
N ALA A 85 -6.84 15.48 -1.85
CA ALA A 85 -8.27 15.18 -1.78
C ALA A 85 -8.56 13.76 -2.30
N ASN A 86 -7.99 13.39 -3.46
CA ASN A 86 -8.21 12.09 -4.10
C ASN A 86 -7.29 11.02 -3.49
N ARG A 87 -7.61 10.62 -2.27
CA ARG A 87 -6.82 9.67 -1.44
C ARG A 87 -7.39 8.26 -1.39
N TYR A 88 -8.58 8.04 -1.95
CA TYR A 88 -9.25 6.74 -1.90
C TYR A 88 -9.10 5.98 -3.21
N VAL A 89 -8.71 4.71 -3.10
CA VAL A 89 -8.57 3.81 -4.24
C VAL A 89 -9.95 3.32 -4.67
N GLN A 90 -10.34 3.67 -5.88
CA GLN A 90 -11.58 3.19 -6.51
C GLN A 90 -11.37 1.86 -7.20
N LYS A 91 -10.25 1.74 -7.92
CA LYS A 91 -9.89 0.58 -8.71
C LYS A 91 -8.38 0.40 -8.68
N LEU A 92 -7.93 -0.84 -8.72
CA LEU A 92 -6.55 -1.20 -8.97
C LEU A 92 -6.52 -2.22 -10.11
N THR A 93 -5.63 -2.03 -11.06
CA THR A 93 -5.23 -3.07 -12.01
C THR A 93 -3.78 -3.46 -11.78
N VAL A 94 -3.49 -4.74 -11.91
CA VAL A 94 -2.14 -5.31 -11.92
C VAL A 94 -1.91 -5.92 -13.29
N ASP A 95 -0.93 -5.43 -14.02
CA ASP A 95 -0.63 -5.84 -15.41
C ASP A 95 -1.87 -5.76 -16.33
N GLY A 96 -2.69 -4.72 -16.14
CA GLY A 96 -3.91 -4.46 -16.91
C GLY A 96 -5.14 -5.25 -16.47
N VAL A 97 -5.02 -6.18 -15.51
CA VAL A 97 -6.14 -7.00 -15.00
C VAL A 97 -6.68 -6.41 -13.71
N ASP A 98 -8.01 -6.40 -13.55
CA ASP A 98 -8.66 -5.93 -12.33
C ASP A 98 -8.20 -6.72 -11.10
N TYR A 99 -7.86 -5.99 -10.05
CA TYR A 99 -7.28 -6.56 -8.84
C TYR A 99 -8.02 -6.07 -7.58
N THR A 100 -8.76 -6.96 -6.95
CA THR A 100 -9.59 -6.64 -5.78
C THR A 100 -8.87 -6.82 -4.45
N ARG A 101 -7.87 -7.70 -4.39
CA ARG A 101 -7.12 -8.01 -3.18
C ARG A 101 -6.50 -6.76 -2.55
N ASN A 102 -6.40 -6.75 -1.22
CA ASN A 102 -5.78 -5.68 -0.46
C ASN A 102 -4.31 -5.96 -0.11
N TYR A 103 -3.65 -6.81 -0.88
CA TYR A 103 -2.23 -7.13 -0.74
C TYR A 103 -1.63 -7.52 -2.09
N LEU A 104 -0.33 -7.36 -2.21
CA LEU A 104 0.50 -7.90 -3.29
C LEU A 104 1.43 -8.95 -2.72
N THR A 105 1.83 -9.93 -3.52
CA THR A 105 2.88 -10.88 -3.12
C THR A 105 4.25 -10.37 -3.53
N HIS A 106 5.28 -10.81 -2.82
CA HIS A 106 6.67 -10.52 -3.18
C HIS A 106 7.00 -10.97 -4.61
N GLY A 107 6.51 -12.14 -5.01
CA GLY A 107 6.69 -12.66 -6.37
C GLY A 107 6.10 -11.75 -7.45
N GLN A 108 4.91 -11.17 -7.20
CA GLN A 108 4.31 -10.21 -8.14
C GLN A 108 5.21 -8.97 -8.31
N LEU A 109 5.70 -8.39 -7.22
CA LEU A 109 6.59 -7.23 -7.27
C LEU A 109 7.91 -7.58 -7.99
N MET A 110 8.54 -8.69 -7.63
CA MET A 110 9.82 -9.11 -8.22
C MET A 110 9.71 -9.49 -9.70
N ASN A 111 8.52 -9.77 -10.20
CA ASN A 111 8.27 -9.95 -11.63
C ASN A 111 8.18 -8.65 -12.43
N GLY A 112 8.18 -7.48 -11.76
CA GLY A 112 8.15 -6.19 -12.43
C GLY A 112 6.73 -5.78 -12.84
N SER A 113 5.75 -5.94 -11.96
CA SER A 113 4.34 -5.64 -12.24
C SER A 113 4.07 -4.15 -12.48
N SER A 114 3.08 -3.89 -13.32
CA SER A 114 2.49 -2.56 -13.53
C SER A 114 1.24 -2.40 -12.70
N LEU A 115 1.28 -1.50 -11.73
CA LEU A 115 0.17 -1.18 -10.82
C LEU A 115 -0.46 0.13 -11.26
N ARG A 116 -1.77 0.13 -11.55
CA ARG A 116 -2.50 1.36 -11.87
C ARG A 116 -3.68 1.53 -10.93
N PHE A 117 -3.61 2.60 -10.15
CA PHE A 117 -4.63 3.02 -9.19
C PHE A 117 -5.51 4.11 -9.82
N THR A 118 -6.82 3.92 -9.78
CA THR A 118 -7.81 4.97 -10.01
C THR A 118 -8.18 5.56 -8.66
N MET A 119 -8.02 6.87 -8.50
CA MET A 119 -8.17 7.58 -7.21
C MET A 119 -9.34 8.54 -7.25
N ASP A 120 -10.00 8.74 -6.08
CA ASP A 120 -11.09 9.71 -5.91
C ASP A 120 -11.10 10.28 -4.48
N ASN A 121 -11.90 11.32 -4.26
CA ASN A 121 -12.12 11.94 -2.94
C ASN A 121 -13.22 11.25 -2.13
N VAL A 122 -13.97 10.31 -2.72
CA VAL A 122 -15.03 9.55 -2.06
C VAL A 122 -14.55 8.13 -1.76
N PRO A 123 -14.72 7.62 -0.51
CA PRO A 123 -14.29 6.27 -0.16
C PRO A 123 -15.10 5.19 -0.89
N ASN A 124 -14.44 4.26 -1.56
CA ASN A 124 -15.06 3.06 -2.09
C ASN A 124 -15.16 2.00 -0.98
N LYS A 125 -16.39 1.76 -0.50
CA LYS A 125 -16.65 0.81 0.60
C LYS A 125 -16.83 -0.64 0.11
N GLN A 126 -16.88 -0.86 -1.20
CA GLN A 126 -17.11 -2.18 -1.80
C GLN A 126 -15.81 -2.83 -2.25
N ARG A 127 -14.85 -2.05 -2.75
CA ARG A 127 -13.56 -2.57 -3.21
C ARG A 127 -12.81 -3.25 -2.07
N GLY A 128 -12.38 -4.49 -2.27
CA GLY A 128 -11.58 -5.25 -1.32
C GLY A 128 -12.32 -5.55 0.00
N ALA A 129 -13.65 -5.56 -0.01
CA ALA A 129 -14.46 -5.84 1.18
C ALA A 129 -14.62 -7.34 1.45
N GLY A 130 -14.41 -8.18 0.45
CA GLY A 130 -14.49 -9.65 0.54
C GLY A 130 -13.49 -10.24 1.54
N GLU A 131 -13.78 -11.44 2.01
CA GLU A 131 -12.86 -12.16 2.90
C GLU A 131 -11.61 -12.63 2.16
N GLU A 132 -11.76 -13.03 0.91
CA GLU A 132 -10.69 -13.44 -0.01
C GLU A 132 -9.74 -12.31 -0.38
N ASP A 133 -10.22 -11.07 -0.30
CA ASP A 133 -9.42 -9.86 -0.59
C ASP A 133 -8.53 -9.46 0.59
N ALA A 134 -8.79 -9.99 1.77
CA ALA A 134 -8.05 -9.60 2.97
C ALA A 134 -6.64 -10.21 2.99
N PRO A 135 -5.62 -9.45 3.43
CA PRO A 135 -4.29 -9.98 3.62
C PRO A 135 -4.26 -11.04 4.72
N TYR A 136 -3.16 -11.77 4.80
CA TYR A 136 -2.92 -12.72 5.88
C TYR A 136 -3.10 -12.06 7.26
N SER A 137 -3.68 -12.83 8.17
CA SER A 137 -3.82 -12.42 9.57
C SER A 137 -3.63 -13.64 10.48
N PHE A 138 -2.72 -13.50 11.44
CA PHE A 138 -2.45 -14.51 12.43
C PHE A 138 -3.70 -14.94 13.22
N SER A 139 -4.59 -14.00 13.51
CA SER A 139 -5.85 -14.28 14.20
C SER A 139 -6.79 -15.23 13.45
N LYS A 140 -6.73 -15.23 12.10
CA LYS A 140 -7.53 -16.16 11.29
C LYS A 140 -6.99 -17.60 11.36
N THR A 141 -5.68 -17.76 11.50
CA THR A 141 -5.03 -19.07 11.63
C THR A 141 -5.40 -19.75 12.95
N LEU A 142 -5.51 -18.99 14.03
CA LEU A 142 -5.92 -19.52 15.34
C LEU A 142 -7.38 -20.01 15.38
N LYS A 143 -8.27 -19.35 14.64
CA LYS A 143 -9.70 -19.76 14.57
C LYS A 143 -9.93 -21.05 13.81
N LYS A 144 -9.03 -21.46 12.90
CA LYS A 144 -9.14 -22.71 12.15
C LYS A 144 -8.65 -23.94 12.93
N LYS A 145 -8.03 -23.76 14.11
CA LYS A 145 -7.50 -24.83 14.97
C LYS A 145 -8.44 -25.18 16.14
N LYS A 146 -9.62 -24.58 16.23
CA LYS A 146 -10.71 -24.92 17.15
C LYS A 146 -11.83 -25.61 16.37
#